data_dbcc17ed1a43fee91f2ebefe76c30602
#
_entry.id   dbcc17ed1a43fee91f2ebefe76c30602
#
_cell.length_a   1.000
_cell.length_b   1.000
_cell.length_c   1.000
_cell.angle_alpha   90.00
_cell.angle_beta   90.00
_cell.angle_gamma   90.00
#
_symmetry.space_group_name_H-M   'P 1'
#
loop_
_entity.id
_entity.type
_entity.pdbx_description
1 polymer ?
#
loop_
_entity_poly.entity_id
_entity_poly.type
_entity_poly.pdbx_seq_one_letter_code
_entity_poly.pdbx_strand_id
1 'polypeptide(L)'
;FYDRRLPPELAHLPMVESCFDAKAKSRTGALGMWQFNDITAKEFNLDQGVLVDDRYDWKKSTQAAAKYFERLGKRFDYDWALALAAYNGGPNYLAKTMKQQGKDNYWDLKLREEPQNYVPKFLAMLQVAKEKYPYLYYQGAPKFWIVAAN
;
A
#
# COMPACT_ATOMS: atom_id res chain seq x y z
N PHE A 1 -0.08 7.27 9.94
CA PHE A 1 -1.38 6.89 9.35
C PHE A 1 -2.51 7.52 10.15
N TYR A 2 -2.58 7.28 11.44
CA TYR A 2 -3.65 7.80 12.30
C TYR A 2 -3.82 9.33 12.19
N ASP A 3 -2.74 10.09 12.31
CA ASP A 3 -2.76 11.57 12.22
C ASP A 3 -3.22 12.10 10.86
N ARG A 4 -3.20 11.26 9.83
CA ARG A 4 -3.66 11.58 8.46
C ARG A 4 -5.05 11.03 8.16
N ARG A 5 -5.74 10.47 9.15
CA ARG A 5 -7.06 9.82 9.01
C ARG A 5 -7.09 8.74 7.92
N LEU A 6 -5.97 8.05 7.74
CA LEU A 6 -5.87 6.88 6.87
C LEU A 6 -6.30 5.63 7.63
N PRO A 7 -6.87 4.62 6.96
CA PRO A 7 -7.14 3.33 7.57
C PRO A 7 -5.88 2.78 8.26
N PRO A 8 -5.96 2.45 9.57
CA PRO A 8 -4.80 1.95 10.30
C PRO A 8 -4.26 0.64 9.75
N GLU A 9 -5.10 -0.13 9.06
CA GLU A 9 -4.72 -1.38 8.39
C GLU A 9 -3.63 -1.17 7.35
N LEU A 10 -3.61 -0.03 6.67
CA LEU A 10 -2.58 0.29 5.66
C LEU A 10 -1.16 0.32 6.26
N ALA A 11 -1.03 0.56 7.58
CA ALA A 11 0.26 0.50 8.25
C ALA A 11 0.87 -0.92 8.30
N HIS A 12 0.08 -1.95 7.98
CA HIS A 12 0.52 -3.34 7.92
C HIS A 12 1.02 -3.76 6.53
N LEU A 13 0.93 -2.88 5.53
CA LEU A 13 1.36 -3.21 4.18
C LEU A 13 2.82 -3.68 4.08
N PRO A 14 3.76 -3.17 4.90
CA PRO A 14 5.13 -3.68 4.93
C PRO A 14 5.25 -5.18 5.20
N MET A 15 4.26 -5.83 5.82
CA MET A 15 4.26 -7.30 5.96
C MET A 15 4.19 -8.00 4.60
N VAL A 16 3.44 -7.43 3.65
CA VAL A 16 3.31 -7.97 2.29
C VAL A 16 4.51 -7.59 1.42
N GLU A 17 5.04 -6.37 1.61
CA GLU A 17 6.11 -5.82 0.79
C GLU A 17 7.49 -6.41 1.13
N SER A 18 7.79 -6.54 2.42
CA SER A 18 9.15 -6.83 2.87
C SER A 18 9.25 -7.62 4.16
N CYS A 19 8.14 -8.09 4.75
CA CYS A 19 8.10 -8.59 6.11
C CYS A 19 8.69 -7.59 7.14
N PHE A 20 8.46 -6.30 6.95
CA PHE A 20 9.02 -5.18 7.73
C PHE A 20 10.55 -5.05 7.67
N ASP A 21 11.21 -5.65 6.68
CA ASP A 21 12.64 -5.49 6.51
C ASP A 21 12.97 -4.12 5.87
N ALA A 22 13.54 -3.22 6.68
CA ALA A 22 13.97 -1.90 6.23
C ALA A 22 15.13 -1.94 5.20
N LYS A 23 15.83 -3.07 5.08
CA LYS A 23 16.95 -3.27 4.14
C LYS A 23 16.57 -4.09 2.92
N ALA A 24 15.29 -4.45 2.78
CA ALA A 24 14.81 -5.26 1.66
C ALA A 24 15.12 -4.61 0.31
N LYS A 25 15.51 -5.44 -0.65
CA LYS A 25 15.75 -5.04 -2.03
C LYS A 25 15.10 -6.05 -2.98
N SER A 26 14.19 -5.58 -3.82
CA SER A 26 13.55 -6.42 -4.83
C SER A 26 14.45 -6.61 -6.06
N ARG A 27 14.12 -7.60 -6.87
CA ARG A 27 14.78 -7.83 -8.18
C ARG A 27 14.53 -6.67 -9.16
N THR A 28 13.45 -5.93 -9.00
CA THR A 28 13.05 -4.80 -9.85
C THR A 28 13.56 -3.45 -9.35
N GLY A 29 14.34 -3.42 -8.25
CA GLY A 29 14.97 -2.21 -7.72
C GLY A 29 14.12 -1.46 -6.69
N ALA A 30 12.97 -1.99 -6.26
CA ALA A 30 12.25 -1.43 -5.13
C ALA A 30 13.01 -1.68 -3.83
N LEU A 31 13.04 -0.70 -2.93
CA LEU A 31 13.88 -0.71 -1.73
C LEU A 31 13.09 -0.41 -0.45
N GLY A 32 13.62 -0.97 0.64
CA GLY A 32 13.20 -0.70 2.01
C GLY A 32 11.89 -1.34 2.40
N MET A 33 11.42 -0.99 3.58
CA MET A 33 10.26 -1.59 4.22
C MET A 33 8.98 -1.44 3.37
N TRP A 34 8.84 -0.32 2.66
CA TRP A 34 7.67 0.04 1.85
C TRP A 34 7.85 -0.26 0.35
N GLN A 35 8.99 -0.84 -0.06
CA GLN A 35 9.31 -1.19 -1.44
C GLN A 35 9.09 -0.05 -2.45
N PHE A 36 9.59 1.14 -2.12
CA PHE A 36 9.55 2.27 -3.04
C PHE A 36 10.50 2.05 -4.23
N ASN A 37 9.98 2.22 -5.46
CA ASN A 37 10.83 2.38 -6.64
C ASN A 37 11.40 3.81 -6.72
N ASP A 38 12.40 4.02 -7.57
CA ASP A 38 13.12 5.30 -7.70
C ASP A 38 12.19 6.47 -8.04
N ILE A 39 11.25 6.25 -8.95
CA ILE A 39 10.34 7.30 -9.45
C ILE A 39 9.42 7.76 -8.33
N THR A 40 8.73 6.83 -7.70
CA THR A 40 7.78 7.13 -6.61
C THR A 40 8.51 7.71 -5.40
N ALA A 41 9.71 7.21 -5.09
CA ALA A 41 10.53 7.75 -3.99
C ALA A 41 10.85 9.24 -4.20
N LYS A 42 11.26 9.63 -5.41
CA LYS A 42 11.52 11.04 -5.78
C LYS A 42 10.27 11.91 -5.64
N GLU A 43 9.11 11.42 -6.08
CA GLU A 43 7.84 12.15 -5.98
C GLU A 43 7.45 12.47 -4.53
N PHE A 44 7.91 11.68 -3.57
CA PHE A 44 7.65 11.86 -2.15
C PHE A 44 8.85 12.38 -1.35
N ASN A 45 9.86 12.93 -2.04
CA ASN A 45 11.05 13.55 -1.45
C ASN A 45 11.87 12.58 -0.58
N LEU A 46 11.97 11.33 -0.98
CA LEU A 46 12.95 10.40 -0.44
C LEU A 46 14.27 10.61 -1.20
N ASP A 47 15.31 10.99 -0.48
CA ASP A 47 16.63 11.19 -1.03
C ASP A 47 17.22 9.85 -1.52
N GLN A 48 17.94 9.89 -2.65
CA GLN A 48 18.53 8.72 -3.31
C GLN A 48 20.00 9.03 -3.65
N GLY A 49 20.72 9.58 -2.68
CA GLY A 49 22.14 9.86 -2.80
C GLY A 49 22.99 8.58 -2.75
N VAL A 50 24.24 8.71 -3.21
CA VAL A 50 25.20 7.60 -3.23
C VAL A 50 25.54 7.09 -1.82
N LEU A 51 25.52 7.97 -0.83
CA LEU A 51 25.87 7.64 0.56
C LEU A 51 24.63 7.38 1.44
N VAL A 52 23.47 7.90 1.06
CA VAL A 52 22.24 7.81 1.84
C VAL A 52 21.07 7.60 0.89
N ASP A 53 20.27 6.58 1.16
CA ASP A 53 19.03 6.34 0.45
C ASP A 53 17.88 6.25 1.48
N ASP A 54 17.02 7.25 1.47
CA ASP A 54 15.92 7.41 2.43
C ASP A 54 14.85 6.32 2.34
N ARG A 55 14.87 5.52 1.28
CA ARG A 55 13.97 4.35 1.18
C ARG A 55 14.28 3.29 2.24
N TYR A 56 15.53 3.24 2.71
CA TYR A 56 15.94 2.37 3.83
C TYR A 56 15.65 2.96 5.21
N ASP A 57 15.39 4.28 5.31
CA ASP A 57 14.95 4.91 6.54
C ASP A 57 13.45 4.62 6.76
N TRP A 58 13.16 3.75 7.71
CA TRP A 58 11.77 3.34 7.98
C TRP A 58 10.86 4.49 8.41
N LYS A 59 11.38 5.53 9.08
CA LYS A 59 10.58 6.69 9.50
C LYS A 59 10.24 7.57 8.29
N LYS A 60 11.24 7.92 7.47
CA LYS A 60 11.05 8.73 6.27
C LYS A 60 10.18 8.02 5.25
N SER A 61 10.46 6.74 4.98
CA SER A 61 9.68 5.95 4.05
C SER A 61 8.24 5.71 4.50
N THR A 62 7.98 5.58 5.82
CA THR A 62 6.61 5.52 6.36
C THR A 62 5.85 6.84 6.18
N GLN A 63 6.51 7.98 6.38
CA GLN A 63 5.89 9.29 6.11
C GLN A 63 5.57 9.46 4.61
N ALA A 64 6.47 9.03 3.74
CA ALA A 64 6.26 9.04 2.30
C ALA A 64 5.09 8.12 1.89
N ALA A 65 5.01 6.90 2.44
CA ALA A 65 3.92 5.96 2.20
C ALA A 65 2.56 6.54 2.64
N ALA A 66 2.51 7.17 3.81
CA ALA A 66 1.28 7.82 4.27
C ALA A 66 0.82 8.94 3.32
N LYS A 67 1.74 9.79 2.84
CA LYS A 67 1.43 10.82 1.82
C LYS A 67 0.98 10.18 0.50
N TYR A 68 1.59 9.07 0.12
CA TYR A 68 1.21 8.36 -1.11
C TYR A 68 -0.20 7.79 -1.00
N PHE A 69 -0.56 7.16 0.11
CA PHE A 69 -1.92 6.67 0.35
C PHE A 69 -2.96 7.80 0.42
N GLU A 70 -2.61 8.95 0.97
CA GLU A 70 -3.47 10.13 0.93
C GLU A 70 -3.79 10.55 -0.52
N ARG A 71 -2.77 10.56 -1.39
CA ARG A 71 -2.92 10.86 -2.83
C ARG A 71 -3.73 9.80 -3.55
N LEU A 72 -3.46 8.52 -3.28
CA LEU A 72 -4.19 7.41 -3.88
C LEU A 72 -5.64 7.38 -3.43
N GLY A 73 -5.91 7.59 -2.14
CA GLY A 73 -7.27 7.70 -1.62
C GLY A 73 -8.06 8.78 -2.34
N LYS A 74 -7.53 9.99 -2.44
CA LYS A 74 -8.17 11.10 -3.18
C LYS A 74 -8.40 10.78 -4.66
N ARG A 75 -7.48 10.06 -5.28
CA ARG A 75 -7.56 9.72 -6.71
C ARG A 75 -8.62 8.66 -7.02
N PHE A 76 -8.89 7.76 -6.08
CA PHE A 76 -9.80 6.64 -6.24
C PHE A 76 -11.00 6.73 -5.28
N ASP A 77 -11.43 7.95 -4.94
CA ASP A 77 -12.63 8.24 -4.13
C ASP A 77 -12.66 7.46 -2.81
N TYR A 78 -11.47 7.25 -2.22
CA TYR A 78 -11.25 6.49 -0.99
C TYR A 78 -11.67 5.01 -1.06
N ASP A 79 -11.82 4.45 -2.27
CA ASP A 79 -11.81 3.01 -2.45
C ASP A 79 -10.41 2.46 -2.17
N TRP A 80 -10.25 1.87 -1.01
CA TRP A 80 -8.95 1.39 -0.54
C TRP A 80 -8.48 0.13 -1.26
N ALA A 81 -9.39 -0.66 -1.85
CA ALA A 81 -9.00 -1.78 -2.69
C ALA A 81 -8.35 -1.28 -3.99
N LEU A 82 -8.95 -0.26 -4.62
CA LEU A 82 -8.34 0.42 -5.78
C LEU A 82 -7.03 1.11 -5.39
N ALA A 83 -6.97 1.78 -4.23
CA ALA A 83 -5.74 2.45 -3.76
C ALA A 83 -4.60 1.45 -3.53
N LEU A 84 -4.85 0.28 -2.93
CA LEU A 84 -3.88 -0.79 -2.76
C LEU A 84 -3.42 -1.37 -4.10
N ALA A 85 -4.34 -1.66 -5.01
CA ALA A 85 -4.00 -2.12 -6.35
C ALA A 85 -3.16 -1.09 -7.13
N ALA A 86 -3.46 0.21 -6.93
CA ALA A 86 -2.70 1.30 -7.53
C ALA A 86 -1.31 1.47 -6.90
N TYR A 87 -1.17 1.23 -5.61
CA TYR A 87 0.14 1.23 -4.92
C TYR A 87 1.08 0.22 -5.58
N ASN A 88 0.60 -1.01 -5.77
CA ASN A 88 1.38 -2.10 -6.36
C ASN A 88 1.54 -1.94 -7.89
N GLY A 89 0.43 -1.77 -8.60
CA GLY A 89 0.41 -1.80 -10.07
C GLY A 89 0.70 -0.46 -10.77
N GLY A 90 0.67 0.62 -10.01
CA GLY A 90 0.79 2.00 -10.51
C GLY A 90 -0.57 2.66 -10.79
N PRO A 91 -0.77 3.90 -10.33
CA PRO A 91 -2.07 4.59 -10.41
C PRO A 91 -2.50 4.92 -11.84
N ASN A 92 -1.57 5.16 -12.74
CA ASN A 92 -1.89 5.44 -14.14
C ASN A 92 -2.32 4.19 -14.89
N TYR A 93 -1.67 3.06 -14.61
CA TYR A 93 -2.07 1.76 -15.15
C TYR A 93 -3.49 1.42 -14.71
N LEU A 94 -3.78 1.52 -13.39
CA LEU A 94 -5.10 1.19 -12.86
C LEU A 94 -6.19 2.09 -13.46
N ALA A 95 -6.02 3.40 -13.45
CA ALA A 95 -6.99 4.34 -14.02
C ALA A 95 -7.26 4.10 -15.50
N LYS A 96 -6.21 3.78 -16.28
CA LYS A 96 -6.36 3.41 -17.70
C LYS A 96 -7.16 2.12 -17.85
N THR A 97 -6.89 1.11 -17.03
CA THR A 97 -7.58 -0.18 -17.08
C THR A 97 -9.06 -0.03 -16.69
N MET A 98 -9.37 0.73 -15.65
CA MET A 98 -10.73 1.06 -15.25
C MET A 98 -11.52 1.70 -16.41
N LYS A 99 -10.92 2.72 -17.04
CA LYS A 99 -11.54 3.38 -18.20
C LYS A 99 -11.76 2.43 -19.39
N GLN A 100 -10.79 1.60 -19.69
CA GLN A 100 -10.88 0.64 -20.81
C GLN A 100 -11.95 -0.43 -20.60
N GLN A 101 -12.15 -0.85 -19.36
CA GLN A 101 -13.13 -1.88 -19.00
C GLN A 101 -14.51 -1.29 -18.63
N GLY A 102 -14.62 0.04 -18.46
CA GLY A 102 -15.86 0.69 -17.99
C GLY A 102 -16.28 0.23 -16.60
N LYS A 103 -15.33 -0.02 -15.70
CA LYS A 103 -15.54 -0.56 -14.36
C LYS A 103 -14.84 0.31 -13.32
N ASP A 104 -15.49 0.49 -12.20
CA ASP A 104 -15.05 1.35 -11.09
C ASP A 104 -14.79 0.59 -9.77
N ASN A 105 -15.09 -0.72 -9.75
CA ASN A 105 -14.88 -1.59 -8.60
C ASN A 105 -13.71 -2.53 -8.83
N TYR A 106 -12.77 -2.60 -7.86
CA TYR A 106 -11.59 -3.46 -7.94
C TYR A 106 -11.95 -4.93 -8.25
N TRP A 107 -12.99 -5.46 -7.60
CA TRP A 107 -13.36 -6.88 -7.70
C TRP A 107 -13.91 -7.29 -9.09
N ASP A 108 -14.38 -6.30 -9.87
CA ASP A 108 -14.87 -6.52 -11.22
C ASP A 108 -13.79 -6.33 -12.28
N LEU A 109 -12.65 -5.73 -11.91
CA LEU A 109 -11.55 -5.46 -12.85
C LEU A 109 -10.75 -6.73 -13.17
N LYS A 110 -10.32 -6.82 -14.42
CA LYS A 110 -9.29 -7.78 -14.86
C LYS A 110 -7.96 -7.04 -14.93
N LEU A 111 -7.11 -7.28 -13.93
CA LEU A 111 -5.79 -6.67 -13.83
C LEU A 111 -4.69 -7.66 -14.23
N ARG A 112 -3.43 -7.18 -14.32
CA ARG A 112 -2.27 -8.06 -14.35
C ARG A 112 -2.22 -8.89 -13.07
N GLU A 113 -1.55 -10.03 -13.11
CA GLU A 113 -1.52 -11.01 -12.02
C GLU A 113 -1.17 -10.40 -10.66
N GLU A 114 -0.11 -9.58 -10.61
CA GLU A 114 0.39 -9.03 -9.35
C GLU A 114 -0.62 -8.07 -8.68
N PRO A 115 -1.11 -7.00 -9.30
CA PRO A 115 -2.13 -6.14 -8.68
C PRO A 115 -3.49 -6.83 -8.53
N GLN A 116 -3.80 -7.87 -9.34
CA GLN A 116 -5.03 -8.68 -9.18
C GLN A 116 -5.03 -9.49 -7.88
N ASN A 117 -3.87 -9.97 -7.45
CA ASN A 117 -3.72 -10.79 -6.25
C ASN A 117 -3.31 -9.97 -5.02
N TYR A 118 -2.98 -8.69 -5.20
CA TYR A 118 -2.38 -7.88 -4.14
C TYR A 118 -3.35 -7.60 -2.97
N VAL A 119 -4.56 -7.18 -3.28
CA VAL A 119 -5.58 -6.89 -2.25
C VAL A 119 -6.00 -8.17 -1.52
N PRO A 120 -6.35 -9.30 -2.18
CA PRO A 120 -6.60 -10.56 -1.50
C PRO A 120 -5.46 -11.01 -0.59
N LYS A 121 -4.20 -10.90 -1.05
CA LYS A 121 -3.01 -11.22 -0.26
C LYS A 121 -2.90 -10.35 0.99
N PHE A 122 -3.13 -9.05 0.85
CA PHE A 122 -3.11 -8.11 1.98
C PHE A 122 -4.20 -8.43 3.01
N LEU A 123 -5.44 -8.69 2.56
CA LEU A 123 -6.54 -9.04 3.45
C LEU A 123 -6.31 -10.37 4.18
N ALA A 124 -5.81 -11.38 3.47
CA ALA A 124 -5.47 -12.67 4.08
C ALA A 124 -4.37 -12.51 5.15
N MET A 125 -3.35 -11.69 4.87
CA MET A 125 -2.30 -11.39 5.84
C MET A 125 -2.85 -10.68 7.09
N LEU A 126 -3.74 -9.70 6.93
CA LEU A 126 -4.40 -9.02 8.05
C LEU A 126 -5.23 -10.00 8.90
N GLN A 127 -5.94 -10.93 8.27
CA GLN A 127 -6.70 -11.95 8.97
C GLN A 127 -5.80 -12.84 9.83
N VAL A 128 -4.71 -13.35 9.25
CA VAL A 128 -3.72 -14.16 9.97
C VAL A 128 -3.08 -13.38 11.12
N ALA A 129 -2.75 -12.11 10.90
CA ALA A 129 -2.17 -11.26 11.96
C ALA A 129 -3.12 -11.07 13.13
N LYS A 130 -4.41 -10.87 12.88
CA LYS A 130 -5.45 -10.76 13.93
C LYS A 130 -5.60 -12.05 14.72
N GLU A 131 -5.61 -13.18 14.05
CA GLU A 131 -5.75 -14.49 14.70
C GLU A 131 -4.55 -14.81 15.59
N LYS A 132 -3.34 -14.49 15.12
CA LYS A 132 -2.10 -14.78 15.86
C LYS A 132 -1.78 -13.77 16.95
N TYR A 133 -2.17 -12.52 16.77
CA TYR A 133 -1.84 -11.41 17.67
C TYR A 133 -3.08 -10.61 18.08
N PRO A 134 -4.12 -11.24 18.62
CA PRO A 134 -5.40 -10.59 18.91
C PRO A 134 -5.24 -9.38 19.82
N TYR A 135 -4.29 -9.41 20.76
CA TYR A 135 -4.04 -8.30 21.70
C TYR A 135 -3.61 -6.98 21.01
N LEU A 136 -3.07 -7.03 19.79
CA LEU A 136 -2.72 -5.83 19.02
C LEU A 136 -3.94 -5.17 18.37
N TYR A 137 -5.06 -5.90 18.24
CA TYR A 137 -6.23 -5.48 17.49
C TYR A 137 -7.49 -5.29 18.35
N TYR A 138 -7.51 -5.81 19.59
CA TYR A 138 -8.71 -5.76 20.45
C TYR A 138 -8.90 -4.49 21.25
N GLN A 139 -7.93 -3.59 21.32
CA GLN A 139 -8.08 -2.32 22.04
C GLN A 139 -8.70 -1.25 21.14
N GLY A 140 -9.98 -1.45 20.78
CA GLY A 140 -10.77 -0.43 20.08
C GLY A 140 -10.35 -0.19 18.62
N ALA A 141 -9.71 -1.17 17.97
CA ALA A 141 -9.42 -1.07 16.55
C ALA A 141 -10.71 -0.84 15.76
N PRO A 142 -10.80 0.20 14.92
CA PRO A 142 -11.98 0.43 14.10
C PRO A 142 -12.26 -0.79 13.20
N LYS A 143 -13.53 -1.01 12.90
CA LYS A 143 -13.96 -2.04 11.94
C LYS A 143 -13.17 -1.88 10.65
N PHE A 144 -12.79 -2.98 9.97
CA PHE A 144 -12.07 -2.95 8.70
C PHE A 144 -12.70 -1.99 7.69
N TRP A 145 -12.06 -0.87 7.46
CA TRP A 145 -12.52 0.14 6.52
C TRP A 145 -12.36 -0.30 5.06
N ILE A 146 -11.44 -1.28 4.82
CA ILE A 146 -11.15 -1.78 3.48
C ILE A 146 -12.19 -2.79 2.98
N VAL A 147 -12.96 -3.43 3.87
CA VAL A 147 -13.96 -4.45 3.52
C VAL A 147 -15.39 -3.90 3.53
N ALA A 148 -15.62 -2.71 4.05
CA ALA A 148 -16.95 -2.12 4.22
C ALA A 148 -17.46 -1.32 3.00
N ALA A 149 -16.78 -1.38 1.87
CA ALA A 149 -17.26 -0.80 0.62
C ALA A 149 -18.02 -1.87 -0.19
N ASN A 150 -19.25 -2.17 0.23
CA ASN A 150 -20.31 -2.76 -0.58
C ASN A 150 -21.46 -1.78 -0.65
#